data_95b91fee43d1624da254ac0c97ad0304
#
_entry.id   95b91fee43d1624da254ac0c97ad0304
#
_cell.length_a   1.000
_cell.length_b   1.000
_cell.length_c   1.000
_cell.angle_alpha   90.00
_cell.angle_beta   90.00
_cell.angle_gamma   90.00
#
_symmetry.space_group_name_H-M   'P 1'
#
loop_
_entity.id
_entity.type
_entity.pdbx_description
1 polymer ?
#
loop_
_entity_poly.entity_id
_entity_poly.type
_entity_poly.pdbx_seq_one_letter_code
_entity_poly.pdbx_strand_id
1 'polypeptide(L)'
;MIVSGGIDVHQHLWTGSFVAALRARTAPPRLDGWTLILDGEPPYEVDPADHERRDTTGLDLALVSLSSPLGIEFLPPEECRPLLDAHHEGALALGEPFGVWAATCHSEPDPDRLAADLDRGCAGLQIPATAEPDDRLLEVLTGRDLPLFVHPGPARVPEGAPPWWPAVVPYVQQMHQAWHHFQAVVRPRHPRLRVCFALLAGLAPLHSERLLARGGTGRGLVDPGVFVETSSYGPRAIDAIVRELGVDVVVNGSDAPYATAPDPRLGAAAAHAIRVTNPRRLLGIRPGATVPQSREETRT
;
A
#
# COMPACT_ATOMS: atom_id res chain seq x y z
N MET A 1 -6.60 31.40 0.31
CA MET A 1 -7.01 30.01 0.11
C MET A 1 -5.76 29.17 0.36
N ILE A 2 -5.74 28.39 1.42
CA ILE A 2 -4.68 27.38 1.61
C ILE A 2 -4.96 26.34 0.54
N VAL A 3 -4.13 26.28 -0.50
CA VAL A 3 -4.18 25.19 -1.48
C VAL A 3 -3.66 23.98 -0.70
N SER A 4 -4.54 23.05 -0.32
CA SER A 4 -4.08 21.79 0.28
C SER A 4 -3.32 21.02 -0.81
N GLY A 5 -2.14 20.58 -0.48
CA GLY A 5 -1.35 19.71 -1.35
C GLY A 5 -2.01 18.35 -1.55
N GLY A 6 -1.51 17.60 -2.52
CA GLY A 6 -1.96 16.24 -2.77
C GLY A 6 -1.49 15.26 -1.71
N ILE A 7 -2.09 14.08 -1.69
CA ILE A 7 -1.60 12.93 -0.92
C ILE A 7 -1.22 11.83 -1.91
N ASP A 8 -0.05 11.27 -1.73
CA ASP A 8 0.39 10.04 -2.39
C ASP A 8 0.35 8.89 -1.39
N VAL A 9 -0.56 7.96 -1.59
CA VAL A 9 -0.79 6.88 -0.63
C VAL A 9 0.14 5.68 -0.84
N HIS A 10 1.00 5.70 -1.87
CA HIS A 10 1.82 4.55 -2.24
C HIS A 10 3.15 4.97 -2.85
N GLN A 11 4.21 4.89 -2.06
CA GLN A 11 5.60 5.04 -2.50
C GLN A 11 6.48 3.99 -1.82
N HIS A 12 7.62 3.67 -2.44
CA HIS A 12 8.66 2.84 -1.83
C HIS A 12 9.94 3.66 -1.63
N LEU A 13 10.45 3.67 -0.41
CA LEU A 13 11.70 4.33 -0.06
C LEU A 13 12.46 3.46 0.95
N TRP A 14 13.61 2.92 0.56
CA TRP A 14 14.44 2.15 1.46
C TRP A 14 15.37 3.09 2.22
N THR A 15 15.05 3.34 3.46
CA THR A 15 15.85 4.19 4.33
C THR A 15 17.18 3.53 4.71
N GLY A 16 18.14 4.32 5.19
CA GLY A 16 19.43 3.79 5.56
C GLY A 16 19.37 2.68 6.61
N SER A 17 18.44 2.76 7.58
CA SER A 17 18.19 1.71 8.57
C SER A 17 17.70 0.42 7.94
N PHE A 18 16.75 0.50 7.02
CA PHE A 18 16.19 -0.66 6.31
C PHE A 18 17.25 -1.32 5.40
N VAL A 19 18.03 -0.52 4.64
CA VAL A 19 19.14 -1.01 3.83
C VAL A 19 20.21 -1.70 4.70
N ALA A 20 20.55 -1.13 5.87
CA ALA A 20 21.49 -1.73 6.81
C ALA A 20 20.97 -3.07 7.35
N ALA A 21 19.66 -3.15 7.68
CA ALA A 21 19.06 -4.39 8.15
C ALA A 21 19.06 -5.49 7.06
N LEU A 22 18.76 -5.16 5.80
CA LEU A 22 18.86 -6.11 4.68
C LEU A 22 20.31 -6.58 4.44
N ARG A 23 21.30 -5.69 4.59
CA ARG A 23 22.72 -6.05 4.45
C ARG A 23 23.27 -6.91 5.59
N ALA A 24 22.70 -6.81 6.77
CA ALA A 24 23.09 -7.60 7.92
C ALA A 24 22.66 -9.08 7.82
N ARG A 25 21.75 -9.40 6.88
CA ARG A 25 21.22 -10.75 6.70
C ARG A 25 22.18 -11.64 5.92
N THR A 26 22.17 -12.92 6.27
CA THR A 26 22.93 -13.99 5.57
C THR A 26 22.03 -14.83 4.65
N ALA A 27 20.70 -14.82 4.90
CA ALA A 27 19.67 -15.49 4.09
C ALA A 27 18.77 -14.50 3.36
N PRO A 28 18.19 -14.85 2.21
CA PRO A 28 17.20 -14.01 1.49
C PRO A 28 15.98 -13.64 2.37
N PRO A 29 15.35 -12.46 2.14
CA PRO A 29 15.84 -11.37 1.30
C PRO A 29 17.05 -10.68 1.92
N ARG A 30 18.08 -10.38 1.12
CA ARG A 30 19.29 -9.68 1.59
C ARG A 30 19.87 -8.78 0.51
N LEU A 31 20.65 -7.78 0.92
CA LEU A 31 21.45 -6.97 0.03
C LEU A 31 22.95 -7.32 0.16
N ASP A 32 23.61 -7.47 -1.00
CA ASP A 32 25.05 -7.52 -1.12
C ASP A 32 25.50 -6.29 -1.92
N GLY A 33 26.04 -5.29 -1.23
CA GLY A 33 26.15 -3.96 -1.84
C GLY A 33 24.77 -3.38 -2.16
N TRP A 34 24.43 -3.31 -3.44
CA TRP A 34 23.08 -2.96 -3.95
C TRP A 34 22.50 -4.07 -4.81
N THR A 35 23.07 -5.26 -4.79
CA THR A 35 22.49 -6.45 -5.41
C THR A 35 21.48 -7.07 -4.45
N LEU A 36 20.22 -7.06 -4.80
CA LEU A 36 19.14 -7.73 -4.06
C LEU A 36 19.14 -9.22 -4.38
N ILE A 37 19.11 -10.05 -3.34
CA ILE A 37 19.06 -11.51 -3.44
C ILE A 37 17.77 -11.98 -2.79
N LEU A 38 16.90 -12.57 -3.59
CA LEU A 38 15.63 -13.19 -3.19
C LEU A 38 15.70 -14.71 -3.34
N ASP A 39 14.86 -15.41 -2.60
CA ASP A 39 14.82 -16.86 -2.67
C ASP A 39 14.22 -17.34 -3.99
N GLY A 40 14.96 -18.18 -4.72
CA GLY A 40 14.49 -18.74 -5.99
C GLY A 40 14.42 -17.77 -7.16
N GLU A 41 14.95 -16.54 -7.03
CA GLU A 41 15.00 -15.54 -8.09
C GLU A 41 16.43 -15.19 -8.49
N PRO A 42 16.67 -14.76 -9.75
CA PRO A 42 17.96 -14.19 -10.14
C PRO A 42 18.28 -12.94 -9.32
N PRO A 43 19.57 -12.71 -8.99
CA PRO A 43 19.97 -11.46 -8.34
C PRO A 43 19.55 -10.23 -9.16
N TYR A 44 19.09 -9.19 -8.47
CA TYR A 44 18.60 -7.95 -9.06
C TYR A 44 19.44 -6.75 -8.59
N GLU A 45 19.96 -5.96 -9.55
CA GLU A 45 20.67 -4.72 -9.21
C GLU A 45 19.68 -3.61 -8.91
N VAL A 46 19.73 -3.09 -7.68
CA VAL A 46 18.92 -1.97 -7.22
C VAL A 46 19.70 -0.67 -7.45
N ASP A 47 19.07 0.31 -8.11
CA ASP A 47 19.67 1.64 -8.22
C ASP A 47 19.57 2.38 -6.87
N PRO A 48 20.69 2.75 -6.22
CA PRO A 48 20.65 3.51 -4.98
C PRO A 48 19.87 4.83 -5.11
N ALA A 49 19.90 5.46 -6.28
CA ALA A 49 19.19 6.71 -6.53
C ALA A 49 17.66 6.57 -6.40
N ASP A 50 17.12 5.38 -6.63
CA ASP A 50 15.71 5.07 -6.44
C ASP A 50 15.27 5.17 -4.98
N HIS A 51 16.21 5.12 -4.03
CA HIS A 51 15.96 5.15 -2.59
C HIS A 51 16.52 6.41 -1.90
N GLU A 52 16.94 7.41 -2.68
CA GLU A 52 17.20 8.74 -2.14
C GLU A 52 15.88 9.46 -1.79
N ARG A 53 15.97 10.43 -0.85
CA ARG A 53 14.80 11.24 -0.48
C ARG A 53 14.27 12.00 -1.70
N ARG A 54 13.01 11.75 -2.06
CA ARG A 54 12.37 12.31 -3.26
C ARG A 54 11.90 13.74 -3.09
N ASP A 55 11.75 14.42 -4.22
CA ASP A 55 10.96 15.66 -4.29
C ASP A 55 9.48 15.36 -4.01
N THR A 56 8.97 15.98 -2.97
CA THR A 56 7.57 15.89 -2.53
C THR A 56 6.83 17.21 -2.73
N THR A 57 7.32 18.08 -3.63
CA THR A 57 6.70 19.36 -3.93
C THR A 57 5.23 19.18 -4.32
N GLY A 58 4.34 19.90 -3.62
CA GLY A 58 2.90 19.82 -3.85
C GLY A 58 2.20 18.62 -3.18
N LEU A 59 2.90 17.87 -2.33
CA LEU A 59 2.31 16.85 -1.46
C LEU A 59 2.22 17.34 -0.01
N ASP A 60 1.06 17.14 0.60
CA ASP A 60 0.88 17.27 2.06
C ASP A 60 1.33 15.99 2.78
N LEU A 61 1.27 14.83 2.08
CA LEU A 61 1.65 13.53 2.62
C LEU A 61 2.09 12.59 1.51
N ALA A 62 3.16 11.84 1.77
CA ALA A 62 3.64 10.73 0.93
C ALA A 62 3.82 9.50 1.82
N LEU A 63 3.01 8.46 1.63
CA LEU A 63 3.05 7.26 2.46
C LEU A 63 4.06 6.25 1.91
N VAL A 64 5.04 5.92 2.74
CA VAL A 64 6.04 4.90 2.43
C VAL A 64 5.47 3.53 2.74
N SER A 65 5.48 2.66 1.73
CA SER A 65 5.05 1.27 1.77
C SER A 65 6.24 0.33 1.90
N LEU A 66 6.09 -0.74 2.68
CA LEU A 66 7.05 -1.84 2.63
C LEU A 66 7.03 -2.50 1.24
N SER A 67 8.19 -2.85 0.70
CA SER A 67 8.26 -3.64 -0.54
C SER A 67 7.88 -5.10 -0.26
N SER A 68 6.58 -5.37 -0.10
CA SER A 68 6.06 -6.72 0.22
C SER A 68 6.48 -7.83 -0.76
N PRO A 69 6.79 -7.57 -2.06
CA PRO A 69 7.42 -8.56 -2.92
C PRO A 69 8.71 -9.18 -2.38
N LEU A 70 9.41 -8.50 -1.45
CA LEU A 70 10.58 -9.07 -0.76
C LEU A 70 10.23 -10.27 0.15
N GLY A 71 8.95 -10.46 0.50
CA GLY A 71 8.49 -11.57 1.32
C GLY A 71 8.80 -11.46 2.81
N ILE A 72 9.16 -10.27 3.29
CA ILE A 72 9.58 -10.03 4.68
C ILE A 72 8.50 -10.45 5.67
N GLU A 73 7.24 -10.14 5.39
CA GLU A 73 6.10 -10.41 6.26
C GLU A 73 5.85 -11.92 6.47
N PHE A 74 6.40 -12.77 5.61
CA PHE A 74 6.28 -14.23 5.68
C PHE A 74 7.47 -14.93 6.35
N LEU A 75 8.52 -14.20 6.71
CA LEU A 75 9.66 -14.72 7.44
C LEU A 75 9.26 -15.18 8.85
N PRO A 76 10.06 -16.06 9.48
CA PRO A 76 9.94 -16.35 10.90
C PRO A 76 10.01 -15.04 11.72
N PRO A 77 9.30 -14.94 12.86
CA PRO A 77 9.19 -13.69 13.63
C PRO A 77 10.52 -13.08 14.01
N GLU A 78 11.51 -13.89 14.37
CA GLU A 78 12.86 -13.45 14.74
C GLU A 78 13.64 -12.84 13.58
N GLU A 79 13.29 -13.14 12.33
CA GLU A 79 13.90 -12.56 11.14
C GLU A 79 13.06 -11.41 10.58
N CYS A 80 11.73 -11.51 10.67
CA CYS A 80 10.79 -10.54 10.18
C CYS A 80 10.85 -9.23 10.99
N ARG A 81 10.71 -9.33 12.33
CA ARG A 81 10.58 -8.18 13.22
C ARG A 81 11.71 -7.15 13.10
N PRO A 82 13.00 -7.52 13.07
CA PRO A 82 14.06 -6.53 12.90
C PRO A 82 13.99 -5.75 11.59
N LEU A 83 13.51 -6.35 10.50
CA LEU A 83 13.33 -5.68 9.21
C LEU A 83 12.15 -4.71 9.24
N LEU A 84 11.04 -5.11 9.86
CA LEU A 84 9.87 -4.26 10.03
C LEU A 84 10.19 -3.06 10.93
N ASP A 85 10.92 -3.26 12.03
CA ASP A 85 11.38 -2.19 12.91
C ASP A 85 12.24 -1.19 12.15
N ALA A 86 13.23 -1.67 11.41
CA ALA A 86 14.10 -0.81 10.62
C ALA A 86 13.34 -0.04 9.52
N HIS A 87 12.30 -0.64 8.92
CA HIS A 87 11.42 0.03 7.97
C HIS A 87 10.61 1.14 8.64
N HIS A 88 9.88 0.81 9.73
CA HIS A 88 9.03 1.78 10.44
C HIS A 88 9.85 2.93 11.02
N GLU A 89 10.93 2.63 11.74
CA GLU A 89 11.80 3.64 12.35
C GLU A 89 12.41 4.56 11.29
N GLY A 90 12.93 3.97 10.22
CA GLY A 90 13.55 4.73 9.15
C GLY A 90 12.56 5.64 8.41
N ALA A 91 11.35 5.15 8.12
CA ALA A 91 10.34 5.93 7.44
C ALA A 91 9.74 7.04 8.33
N LEU A 92 9.48 6.75 9.61
CA LEU A 92 9.03 7.76 10.58
C LEU A 92 10.09 8.86 10.80
N ALA A 93 11.38 8.52 10.73
CA ALA A 93 12.48 9.49 10.87
C ALA A 93 12.67 10.42 9.67
N LEU A 94 12.04 10.16 8.52
CA LEU A 94 12.10 11.06 7.36
C LEU A 94 11.46 12.43 7.66
N GLY A 95 10.48 12.46 8.56
CA GLY A 95 9.68 13.65 8.87
C GLY A 95 8.80 14.06 7.69
N GLU A 96 8.11 15.19 7.84
CA GLU A 96 7.18 15.70 6.83
C GLU A 96 7.82 15.90 5.45
N PRO A 97 7.08 15.66 4.37
CA PRO A 97 5.69 15.17 4.33
C PRO A 97 5.59 13.64 4.27
N PHE A 98 6.60 12.89 4.72
CA PHE A 98 6.56 11.44 4.70
C PHE A 98 5.78 10.88 5.89
N GLY A 99 5.01 9.83 5.63
CA GLY A 99 4.40 8.95 6.59
C GLY A 99 4.67 7.49 6.19
N VAL A 100 4.17 6.53 6.96
CA VAL A 100 4.45 5.11 6.71
C VAL A 100 3.21 4.25 6.97
N TRP A 101 3.00 3.24 6.15
CA TRP A 101 2.12 2.13 6.46
C TRP A 101 2.83 1.18 7.42
N ALA A 102 2.18 0.81 8.53
CA ALA A 102 2.67 -0.30 9.33
C ALA A 102 2.63 -1.59 8.52
N ALA A 103 3.56 -2.50 8.79
CA ALA A 103 3.54 -3.87 8.29
C ALA A 103 3.72 -4.84 9.47
N THR A 104 3.21 -6.06 9.35
CA THR A 104 3.23 -7.05 10.44
C THR A 104 3.82 -8.37 9.97
N CYS A 105 4.35 -9.15 10.92
CA CYS A 105 4.75 -10.52 10.67
C CYS A 105 3.50 -11.37 10.47
N HIS A 106 3.32 -11.94 9.30
CA HIS A 106 2.13 -12.69 8.95
C HIS A 106 2.11 -14.10 9.54
N SER A 107 3.29 -14.70 9.79
CA SER A 107 3.39 -15.99 10.44
C SER A 107 3.00 -15.98 11.93
N GLU A 108 3.11 -14.80 12.57
CA GLU A 108 2.71 -14.57 13.98
C GLU A 108 2.13 -13.18 14.13
N PRO A 109 0.85 -12.97 13.75
CA PRO A 109 0.17 -11.68 13.87
C PRO A 109 0.07 -11.23 15.32
N ASP A 110 0.54 -9.99 15.59
CA ASP A 110 0.62 -9.40 16.93
C ASP A 110 -0.18 -8.09 16.97
N PRO A 111 -1.42 -8.11 17.50
CA PRO A 111 -2.27 -6.93 17.60
C PRO A 111 -1.72 -5.83 18.51
N ASP A 112 -1.00 -6.19 19.58
CA ASP A 112 -0.45 -5.21 20.52
C ASP A 112 0.71 -4.45 19.88
N ARG A 113 1.54 -5.17 19.12
CA ARG A 113 2.62 -4.55 18.35
C ARG A 113 2.06 -3.63 17.27
N LEU A 114 1.05 -4.07 16.51
CA LEU A 114 0.38 -3.19 15.53
C LEU A 114 -0.16 -1.94 16.22
N ALA A 115 -0.82 -2.10 17.37
CA ALA A 115 -1.34 -0.97 18.15
C ALA A 115 -0.23 0.02 18.50
N ALA A 116 0.93 -0.47 18.95
CA ALA A 116 2.08 0.37 19.29
C ALA A 116 2.64 1.10 18.05
N ASP A 117 2.75 0.46 16.88
CA ASP A 117 3.21 1.10 15.64
C ASP A 117 2.24 2.19 15.17
N LEU A 118 0.92 1.95 15.29
CA LEU A 118 -0.10 2.97 14.98
C LEU A 118 -0.04 4.15 15.96
N ASP A 119 0.23 3.91 17.25
CA ASP A 119 0.40 4.96 18.26
C ASP A 119 1.68 5.80 18.04
N ARG A 120 2.69 5.23 17.36
CA ARG A 120 3.90 5.95 16.90
C ARG A 120 3.66 6.80 15.67
N GLY A 121 2.52 6.69 15.00
CA GLY A 121 2.12 7.53 13.86
C GLY A 121 2.06 6.81 12.51
N CYS A 122 2.09 5.47 12.47
CA CYS A 122 1.78 4.75 11.23
C CYS A 122 0.34 5.03 10.79
N ALA A 123 0.14 5.23 9.49
CA ALA A 123 -1.13 5.72 8.91
C ALA A 123 -2.24 4.66 8.82
N GLY A 124 -1.89 3.40 9.01
CA GLY A 124 -2.74 2.23 8.89
C GLY A 124 -1.88 0.98 8.74
N LEU A 125 -2.46 -0.13 8.37
CA LEU A 125 -1.75 -1.40 8.15
C LEU A 125 -1.67 -1.72 6.65
N GLN A 126 -0.50 -2.08 6.17
CA GLN A 126 -0.29 -2.72 4.88
C GLN A 126 -0.21 -4.23 5.06
N ILE A 127 -0.85 -4.99 4.15
CA ILE A 127 -0.68 -6.44 4.04
C ILE A 127 -0.42 -6.86 2.59
N PRO A 128 0.36 -7.95 2.37
CA PRO A 128 0.47 -8.56 1.06
C PRO A 128 -0.87 -9.13 0.59
N ALA A 129 -1.21 -8.97 -0.69
CA ALA A 129 -2.43 -9.53 -1.29
C ALA A 129 -2.47 -11.08 -1.26
N THR A 130 -1.33 -11.71 -1.03
CA THR A 130 -1.17 -13.16 -0.84
C THR A 130 -1.39 -13.61 0.60
N ALA A 131 -1.53 -12.68 1.54
CA ALA A 131 -1.77 -12.96 2.95
C ALA A 131 -3.27 -13.07 3.25
N GLU A 132 -3.65 -13.99 4.13
CA GLU A 132 -4.99 -14.01 4.70
C GLU A 132 -5.09 -12.94 5.81
N PRO A 133 -6.02 -11.98 5.74
CA PRO A 133 -6.17 -10.96 6.76
C PRO A 133 -6.55 -11.55 8.12
N ASP A 134 -5.79 -11.25 9.18
CA ASP A 134 -6.09 -11.67 10.56
C ASP A 134 -7.15 -10.74 11.17
N ASP A 135 -8.28 -11.30 11.62
CA ASP A 135 -9.40 -10.53 12.17
C ASP A 135 -9.00 -9.67 13.38
N ARG A 136 -8.06 -10.12 14.22
CA ARG A 136 -7.59 -9.37 15.40
C ARG A 136 -6.86 -8.09 15.00
N LEU A 137 -6.07 -8.14 13.91
CA LEU A 137 -5.41 -6.94 13.35
C LEU A 137 -6.45 -5.98 12.74
N LEU A 138 -7.46 -6.52 12.05
CA LEU A 138 -8.53 -5.71 11.46
C LEU A 138 -9.42 -5.06 12.54
N GLU A 139 -9.60 -5.70 13.68
CA GLU A 139 -10.29 -5.13 14.87
C GLU A 139 -9.50 -3.95 15.44
N VAL A 140 -8.16 -4.03 15.51
CA VAL A 140 -7.31 -2.92 15.93
C VAL A 140 -7.48 -1.70 14.99
N LEU A 141 -7.47 -1.92 13.68
CA LEU A 141 -7.70 -0.86 12.70
C LEU A 141 -9.09 -0.22 12.85
N THR A 142 -10.12 -1.07 12.91
CA THR A 142 -11.52 -0.62 13.03
C THR A 142 -11.75 0.16 14.32
N GLY A 143 -11.14 -0.27 15.43
CA GLY A 143 -11.22 0.40 16.74
C GLY A 143 -10.56 1.78 16.75
N ARG A 144 -9.54 1.99 15.93
CA ARG A 144 -8.80 3.25 15.77
C ARG A 144 -9.28 4.12 14.61
N ASP A 145 -10.25 3.64 13.83
CA ASP A 145 -10.70 4.27 12.58
C ASP A 145 -9.54 4.50 11.59
N LEU A 146 -8.67 3.50 11.42
CA LEU A 146 -7.53 3.52 10.52
C LEU A 146 -7.71 2.51 9.38
N PRO A 147 -7.12 2.77 8.18
CA PRO A 147 -7.33 1.95 7.00
C PRO A 147 -6.40 0.75 6.90
N LEU A 148 -6.84 -0.21 6.09
CA LEU A 148 -6.02 -1.29 5.56
C LEU A 148 -5.53 -0.91 4.14
N PHE A 149 -4.27 -1.18 3.82
CA PHE A 149 -3.70 -1.11 2.47
C PHE A 149 -3.31 -2.51 2.01
N VAL A 150 -3.83 -2.95 0.86
CA VAL A 150 -3.53 -4.24 0.27
C VAL A 150 -2.58 -4.04 -0.91
N HIS A 151 -1.40 -4.63 -0.82
CA HIS A 151 -0.29 -4.47 -1.78
C HIS A 151 0.10 -5.82 -2.37
N PRO A 152 0.61 -5.92 -3.62
CA PRO A 152 1.16 -7.17 -4.13
C PRO A 152 2.22 -7.77 -3.21
N GLY A 153 2.20 -9.08 -3.06
CA GLY A 153 3.17 -9.85 -2.28
C GLY A 153 4.18 -10.58 -3.17
N PRO A 154 4.97 -11.50 -2.58
CA PRO A 154 5.92 -12.32 -3.32
C PRO A 154 5.26 -13.05 -4.49
N ALA A 155 5.98 -13.16 -5.59
CA ALA A 155 5.50 -13.80 -6.81
C ALA A 155 6.57 -14.72 -7.39
N ARG A 156 6.15 -15.88 -7.87
CA ARG A 156 7.07 -16.74 -8.64
C ARG A 156 7.16 -16.25 -10.08
N VAL A 157 8.38 -16.07 -10.53
CA VAL A 157 8.68 -15.65 -11.90
C VAL A 157 9.17 -16.88 -12.67
N PRO A 158 8.54 -17.24 -13.81
CA PRO A 158 9.05 -18.32 -14.66
C PRO A 158 10.47 -18.02 -15.16
N GLU A 159 11.29 -19.06 -15.28
CA GLU A 159 12.63 -18.91 -15.86
C GLU A 159 12.58 -18.28 -17.26
N GLY A 160 13.40 -17.27 -17.50
CA GLY A 160 13.43 -16.52 -18.75
C GLY A 160 12.28 -15.55 -18.98
N ALA A 161 11.40 -15.33 -18.00
CA ALA A 161 10.35 -14.33 -18.11
C ALA A 161 10.95 -12.91 -18.21
N PRO A 162 10.34 -12.01 -19.00
CA PRO A 162 10.83 -10.64 -19.13
C PRO A 162 10.65 -9.86 -17.81
N PRO A 163 11.46 -8.81 -17.56
CA PRO A 163 11.44 -8.04 -16.30
C PRO A 163 10.08 -7.47 -15.89
N TRP A 164 9.21 -7.14 -16.84
CA TRP A 164 7.87 -6.63 -16.57
C TRP A 164 6.87 -7.71 -16.11
N TRP A 165 7.20 -9.00 -16.21
CA TRP A 165 6.28 -10.12 -15.95
C TRP A 165 5.66 -10.09 -14.55
N PRO A 166 6.41 -9.88 -13.45
CA PRO A 166 5.83 -9.84 -12.10
C PRO A 166 4.73 -8.78 -11.98
N ALA A 167 5.00 -7.58 -12.47
CA ALA A 167 4.10 -6.44 -12.36
C ALA A 167 2.78 -6.62 -13.14
N VAL A 168 2.82 -7.33 -14.28
CA VAL A 168 1.67 -7.43 -15.19
C VAL A 168 0.89 -8.73 -15.02
N VAL A 169 1.50 -9.79 -14.50
CA VAL A 169 0.84 -11.09 -14.39
C VAL A 169 0.55 -11.45 -12.94
N PRO A 170 1.52 -11.92 -12.12
CA PRO A 170 1.19 -12.36 -10.76
C PRO A 170 0.67 -11.26 -9.85
N TYR A 171 1.20 -10.03 -9.88
CA TYR A 171 0.68 -8.96 -9.03
C TYR A 171 -0.77 -8.62 -9.35
N VAL A 172 -1.13 -8.56 -10.63
CA VAL A 172 -2.52 -8.36 -11.05
C VAL A 172 -3.41 -9.51 -10.58
N GLN A 173 -2.96 -10.77 -10.71
CA GLN A 173 -3.72 -11.93 -10.24
C GLN A 173 -3.92 -11.93 -8.71
N GLN A 174 -2.88 -11.58 -7.94
CA GLN A 174 -2.96 -11.47 -6.49
C GLN A 174 -3.97 -10.39 -6.06
N MET A 175 -3.89 -9.21 -6.65
CA MET A 175 -4.81 -8.11 -6.37
C MET A 175 -6.26 -8.45 -6.75
N HIS A 176 -6.45 -9.13 -7.87
CA HIS A 176 -7.77 -9.60 -8.31
C HIS A 176 -8.37 -10.60 -7.30
N GLN A 177 -7.57 -11.57 -6.84
CA GLN A 177 -8.00 -12.53 -5.82
C GLN A 177 -8.33 -11.83 -4.50
N ALA A 178 -7.43 -10.94 -4.03
CA ALA A 178 -7.61 -10.22 -2.78
C ALA A 178 -8.87 -9.33 -2.79
N TRP A 179 -9.18 -8.67 -3.91
CA TRP A 179 -10.42 -7.90 -4.08
C TRP A 179 -11.66 -8.76 -3.86
N HIS A 180 -11.79 -9.88 -4.57
CA HIS A 180 -12.97 -10.75 -4.46
C HIS A 180 -13.05 -11.43 -3.10
N HIS A 181 -11.91 -11.85 -2.53
CA HIS A 181 -11.86 -12.40 -1.17
C HIS A 181 -12.32 -11.37 -0.14
N PHE A 182 -11.83 -10.14 -0.21
CA PHE A 182 -12.25 -9.06 0.69
C PHE A 182 -13.76 -8.84 0.63
N GLN A 183 -14.33 -8.71 -0.56
CA GLN A 183 -15.76 -8.46 -0.74
C GLN A 183 -16.63 -9.61 -0.21
N ALA A 184 -16.21 -10.85 -0.46
CA ALA A 184 -17.01 -12.04 -0.10
C ALA A 184 -16.85 -12.45 1.37
N VAL A 185 -15.67 -12.25 1.96
CA VAL A 185 -15.31 -12.85 3.25
C VAL A 185 -15.02 -11.79 4.32
N VAL A 186 -14.18 -10.80 4.02
CA VAL A 186 -13.71 -9.83 5.02
C VAL A 186 -14.75 -8.74 5.26
N ARG A 187 -15.30 -8.14 4.20
CA ARG A 187 -16.26 -7.03 4.30
C ARG A 187 -17.49 -7.33 5.16
N PRO A 188 -18.13 -8.53 5.06
CA PRO A 188 -19.26 -8.88 5.94
C PRO A 188 -18.92 -8.89 7.43
N ARG A 189 -17.68 -9.25 7.80
CA ARG A 189 -17.19 -9.30 9.17
C ARG A 189 -16.75 -7.92 9.68
N HIS A 190 -16.17 -7.10 8.78
CA HIS A 190 -15.63 -5.77 9.09
C HIS A 190 -16.29 -4.67 8.25
N PRO A 191 -17.60 -4.40 8.43
CA PRO A 191 -18.37 -3.50 7.56
C PRO A 191 -17.93 -2.03 7.62
N ARG A 192 -17.21 -1.61 8.67
CA ARG A 192 -16.72 -0.24 8.84
C ARG A 192 -15.26 -0.04 8.44
N LEU A 193 -14.52 -1.11 8.18
CA LEU A 193 -13.11 -1.03 7.82
C LEU A 193 -12.95 -0.30 6.48
N ARG A 194 -12.12 0.74 6.44
CA ARG A 194 -11.65 1.32 5.20
C ARG A 194 -10.49 0.50 4.65
N VAL A 195 -10.55 0.20 3.36
CA VAL A 195 -9.49 -0.53 2.66
C VAL A 195 -9.12 0.17 1.36
N CYS A 196 -7.84 0.18 1.04
CA CYS A 196 -7.32 0.60 -0.25
C CYS A 196 -6.57 -0.56 -0.90
N PHE A 197 -6.86 -0.79 -2.17
CA PHE A 197 -6.17 -1.78 -2.99
C PHE A 197 -5.21 -1.10 -3.94
N ALA A 198 -3.96 -1.53 -3.95
CA ALA A 198 -2.97 -1.09 -4.94
C ALA A 198 -3.37 -1.49 -6.36
N LEU A 199 -2.74 -0.86 -7.36
CA LEU A 199 -2.85 -1.23 -8.78
C LEU A 199 -4.31 -1.33 -9.27
N LEU A 200 -5.19 -0.37 -8.91
CA LEU A 200 -6.62 -0.41 -9.23
C LEU A 200 -7.25 -1.79 -8.93
N ALA A 201 -6.84 -2.45 -7.85
CA ALA A 201 -7.24 -3.82 -7.48
C ALA A 201 -7.01 -4.85 -8.59
N GLY A 202 -5.95 -4.69 -9.41
CA GLY A 202 -5.70 -5.55 -10.57
C GLY A 202 -6.85 -5.53 -11.60
N LEU A 203 -7.61 -4.43 -11.68
CA LEU A 203 -8.81 -4.27 -12.51
C LEU A 203 -9.95 -5.25 -12.18
N ALA A 204 -9.93 -5.88 -11.01
CA ALA A 204 -10.97 -6.81 -10.56
C ALA A 204 -12.40 -6.20 -10.58
N PRO A 205 -12.60 -4.92 -10.24
CA PRO A 205 -13.92 -4.30 -10.33
C PRO A 205 -14.58 -4.40 -11.71
N LEU A 206 -13.80 -4.41 -12.80
CA LEU A 206 -14.36 -4.55 -14.17
C LEU A 206 -14.98 -5.93 -14.46
N HIS A 207 -14.83 -6.88 -13.54
CA HIS A 207 -15.48 -8.19 -13.65
C HIS A 207 -16.84 -8.29 -12.96
N SER A 208 -17.44 -7.17 -12.55
CA SER A 208 -18.74 -7.10 -11.87
C SER A 208 -19.87 -7.78 -12.65
N GLU A 209 -19.96 -7.55 -13.95
CA GLU A 209 -20.96 -8.18 -14.81
C GLU A 209 -20.77 -9.71 -14.90
N ARG A 210 -19.49 -10.15 -15.00
CA ARG A 210 -19.17 -11.57 -14.98
C ARG A 210 -19.51 -12.21 -13.63
N LEU A 211 -19.25 -11.51 -12.52
CA LEU A 211 -19.59 -11.96 -11.16
C LEU A 211 -21.09 -12.20 -11.06
N LEU A 212 -21.91 -11.26 -11.50
CA LEU A 212 -23.38 -11.37 -11.52
C LEU A 212 -23.86 -12.53 -12.39
N ALA A 213 -23.30 -12.68 -13.60
CA ALA A 213 -23.65 -13.78 -14.50
C ALA A 213 -23.31 -15.17 -13.93
N ARG A 214 -22.53 -15.22 -12.85
CA ARG A 214 -22.14 -16.44 -12.13
C ARG A 214 -22.80 -16.57 -10.75
N GLY A 215 -23.85 -15.78 -10.48
CA GLY A 215 -24.61 -15.84 -9.22
C GLY A 215 -24.02 -15.03 -8.06
N GLY A 216 -22.97 -14.22 -8.30
CA GLY A 216 -22.49 -13.27 -7.31
C GLY A 216 -23.43 -12.07 -7.13
N THR A 217 -23.19 -11.27 -6.11
CA THR A 217 -23.98 -10.08 -5.77
C THR A 217 -23.09 -8.83 -5.76
N GLY A 218 -23.67 -7.64 -5.76
CA GLY A 218 -22.94 -6.39 -5.51
C GLY A 218 -22.90 -5.38 -6.64
N ARG A 219 -23.52 -5.63 -7.81
CA ARG A 219 -23.57 -4.62 -8.87
C ARG A 219 -24.38 -3.39 -8.44
N GLY A 220 -23.81 -2.22 -8.71
CA GLY A 220 -24.46 -0.94 -8.42
C GLY A 220 -24.36 -0.51 -6.96
N LEU A 221 -23.69 -1.27 -6.11
CA LEU A 221 -23.37 -0.88 -4.74
C LEU A 221 -21.93 -0.38 -4.68
N VAL A 222 -21.76 0.94 -4.76
CA VAL A 222 -20.48 1.56 -4.47
C VAL A 222 -20.29 1.52 -2.95
N ASP A 223 -19.24 0.83 -2.50
CA ASP A 223 -18.85 0.81 -1.10
C ASP A 223 -17.94 2.01 -0.81
N PRO A 224 -18.38 3.02 -0.04
CA PRO A 224 -17.60 4.23 0.20
C PRO A 224 -16.37 4.01 1.09
N GLY A 225 -16.23 2.84 1.67
CA GLY A 225 -15.07 2.42 2.47
C GLY A 225 -14.06 1.57 1.70
N VAL A 226 -14.30 1.26 0.41
CA VAL A 226 -13.39 0.47 -0.43
C VAL A 226 -12.80 1.35 -1.50
N PHE A 227 -11.49 1.59 -1.41
CA PHE A 227 -10.73 2.45 -2.31
C PHE A 227 -9.80 1.64 -3.20
N VAL A 228 -9.43 2.24 -4.33
CA VAL A 228 -8.40 1.72 -5.25
C VAL A 228 -7.43 2.85 -5.60
N GLU A 229 -6.13 2.58 -5.60
CA GLU A 229 -5.14 3.59 -5.96
C GLU A 229 -4.62 3.40 -7.39
N THR A 230 -4.10 4.48 -7.98
CA THR A 230 -3.91 4.63 -9.42
C THR A 230 -2.56 4.18 -9.95
N SER A 231 -1.65 3.71 -9.12
CA SER A 231 -0.27 3.42 -9.53
C SER A 231 -0.20 2.45 -10.73
N SER A 232 0.82 2.67 -11.55
CA SER A 232 1.14 1.83 -12.71
C SER A 232 0.07 1.77 -13.83
N TYR A 233 -1.06 2.49 -13.67
CA TYR A 233 -2.13 2.54 -14.68
C TYR A 233 -2.29 3.93 -15.31
N GLY A 234 -2.70 3.96 -16.57
CA GLY A 234 -2.94 5.19 -17.31
C GLY A 234 -4.42 5.62 -17.32
N PRO A 235 -4.72 6.76 -17.97
CA PRO A 235 -6.06 7.37 -17.95
C PRO A 235 -7.17 6.46 -18.45
N ARG A 236 -6.91 5.52 -19.36
CA ARG A 236 -7.94 4.60 -19.87
C ARG A 236 -8.42 3.61 -18.83
N ALA A 237 -7.50 3.05 -18.05
CA ALA A 237 -7.84 2.12 -16.98
C ALA A 237 -8.54 2.86 -15.83
N ILE A 238 -8.06 4.06 -15.49
CA ILE A 238 -8.68 4.91 -14.46
C ILE A 238 -10.12 5.29 -14.88
N ASP A 239 -10.35 5.70 -16.14
CA ASP A 239 -11.70 6.01 -16.65
C ASP A 239 -12.62 4.79 -16.55
N ALA A 240 -12.15 3.59 -16.91
CA ALA A 240 -12.94 2.37 -16.79
C ALA A 240 -13.33 2.06 -15.33
N ILE A 241 -12.40 2.19 -14.40
CA ILE A 241 -12.66 1.99 -12.97
C ILE A 241 -13.60 3.06 -12.41
N VAL A 242 -13.44 4.33 -12.81
CA VAL A 242 -14.35 5.40 -12.41
C VAL A 242 -15.79 5.15 -12.91
N ARG A 243 -15.95 4.58 -14.09
CA ARG A 243 -17.30 4.18 -14.61
C ARG A 243 -17.92 3.04 -13.80
N GLU A 244 -17.10 2.16 -13.23
CA GLU A 244 -17.59 1.02 -12.45
C GLU A 244 -17.83 1.38 -10.97
N LEU A 245 -16.89 2.09 -10.33
CA LEU A 245 -16.89 2.35 -8.88
C LEU A 245 -17.26 3.79 -8.51
N GLY A 246 -17.28 4.72 -9.47
CA GLY A 246 -17.33 6.16 -9.18
C GLY A 246 -15.96 6.75 -8.88
N VAL A 247 -15.86 8.09 -9.03
CA VAL A 247 -14.61 8.82 -8.78
C VAL A 247 -14.24 8.90 -7.31
N ASP A 248 -15.23 8.82 -6.43
CA ASP A 248 -15.06 9.08 -4.99
C ASP A 248 -14.21 8.04 -4.24
N VAL A 249 -14.00 6.88 -4.83
CA VAL A 249 -13.20 5.78 -4.23
C VAL A 249 -11.85 5.57 -4.92
N VAL A 250 -11.50 6.41 -5.88
CA VAL A 250 -10.20 6.38 -6.53
C VAL A 250 -9.26 7.34 -5.80
N VAL A 251 -8.08 6.87 -5.42
CA VAL A 251 -7.05 7.67 -4.73
C VAL A 251 -5.73 7.69 -5.51
N ASN A 252 -4.93 8.71 -5.28
CA ASN A 252 -3.64 8.87 -5.93
C ASN A 252 -2.57 8.01 -5.24
N GLY A 253 -1.92 7.13 -5.99
CA GLY A 253 -0.70 6.43 -5.63
C GLY A 253 0.28 6.47 -6.78
N SER A 254 1.56 6.67 -6.50
CA SER A 254 2.60 6.73 -7.54
C SER A 254 3.30 5.40 -7.77
N ASP A 255 3.47 4.60 -6.73
CA ASP A 255 4.38 3.45 -6.72
C ASP A 255 5.85 3.85 -7.04
N ALA A 256 6.21 5.11 -6.71
CA ALA A 256 7.57 5.57 -6.93
C ALA A 256 8.56 4.75 -6.06
N PRO A 257 9.71 4.35 -6.59
CA PRO A 257 10.37 4.76 -7.85
C PRO A 257 9.91 3.96 -9.08
N TYR A 258 9.19 2.87 -8.90
CA TYR A 258 8.89 1.90 -9.97
C TYR A 258 7.91 2.46 -11.00
N ALA A 259 7.08 3.43 -10.62
CA ALA A 259 6.15 4.14 -11.49
C ALA A 259 6.03 5.62 -11.09
N THR A 260 5.12 6.34 -11.75
CA THR A 260 4.79 7.74 -11.44
C THR A 260 3.29 7.91 -11.31
N ALA A 261 2.86 8.85 -10.44
CA ALA A 261 1.44 9.17 -10.31
C ALA A 261 0.87 9.66 -11.66
N PRO A 262 -0.16 9.00 -12.20
CA PRO A 262 -0.70 9.34 -13.50
C PRO A 262 -1.53 10.63 -13.45
N ASP A 263 -1.60 11.35 -14.57
CA ASP A 263 -2.68 12.32 -14.80
C ASP A 263 -3.94 11.54 -15.22
N PRO A 264 -5.03 11.55 -14.44
CA PRO A 264 -6.23 10.78 -14.75
C PRO A 264 -6.98 11.27 -15.99
N ARG A 265 -6.71 12.50 -16.46
CA ARG A 265 -7.37 13.18 -17.60
C ARG A 265 -8.89 13.21 -17.53
N LEU A 266 -9.44 13.29 -16.32
CA LEU A 266 -10.89 13.33 -16.04
C LEU A 266 -11.39 14.74 -15.68
N GLY A 267 -10.55 15.76 -15.92
CA GLY A 267 -10.83 17.16 -15.57
C GLY A 267 -10.44 17.51 -14.13
N ALA A 268 -10.38 18.82 -13.84
CA ALA A 268 -9.79 19.35 -12.60
C ALA A 268 -10.53 18.89 -11.33
N ALA A 269 -11.86 18.77 -11.36
CA ALA A 269 -12.65 18.33 -10.21
C ALA A 269 -12.35 16.86 -9.83
N ALA A 270 -12.28 15.96 -10.82
CA ALA A 270 -11.94 14.58 -10.58
C ALA A 270 -10.48 14.41 -10.15
N ALA A 271 -9.54 15.15 -10.78
CA ALA A 271 -8.15 15.16 -10.36
C ALA A 271 -7.97 15.63 -8.91
N HIS A 272 -8.71 16.67 -8.49
CA HIS A 272 -8.72 17.12 -7.10
C HIS A 272 -9.31 16.08 -6.16
N ALA A 273 -10.41 15.44 -6.54
CA ALA A 273 -11.00 14.35 -5.74
C ALA A 273 -9.98 13.22 -5.52
N ILE A 274 -9.35 12.74 -6.58
CA ILE A 274 -8.39 11.63 -6.55
C ILE A 274 -7.13 11.98 -5.73
N ARG A 275 -6.63 13.22 -5.85
CA ARG A 275 -5.34 13.61 -5.24
C ARG A 275 -5.47 14.19 -3.84
N VAL A 276 -6.64 14.75 -3.48
CA VAL A 276 -6.82 15.50 -2.22
C VAL A 276 -7.96 14.94 -1.38
N THR A 277 -9.19 14.91 -1.93
CA THR A 277 -10.38 14.64 -1.11
C THR A 277 -10.45 13.17 -0.70
N ASN A 278 -10.30 12.26 -1.65
CA ASN A 278 -10.47 10.83 -1.41
C ASN A 278 -9.36 10.23 -0.53
N PRO A 279 -8.06 10.56 -0.72
CA PRO A 279 -7.03 10.10 0.19
C PRO A 279 -7.25 10.56 1.64
N ARG A 280 -7.76 11.79 1.84
CA ARG A 280 -8.12 12.27 3.19
C ARG A 280 -9.25 11.44 3.80
N ARG A 281 -10.27 11.06 2.99
CA ARG A 281 -11.35 10.17 3.45
C ARG A 281 -10.82 8.77 3.76
N LEU A 282 -9.95 8.22 2.93
CA LEU A 282 -9.28 6.94 3.18
C LEU A 282 -8.57 6.95 4.54
N LEU A 283 -7.81 8.01 4.81
CA LEU A 283 -6.99 8.15 6.02
C LEU A 283 -7.77 8.66 7.24
N GLY A 284 -9.07 8.97 7.12
CA GLY A 284 -9.86 9.50 8.23
C GLY A 284 -9.52 10.95 8.60
N ILE A 285 -8.82 11.70 7.74
CA ILE A 285 -8.44 13.08 7.96
C ILE A 285 -9.65 13.98 7.73
N ARG A 286 -10.11 14.68 8.76
CA ARG A 286 -11.27 15.56 8.70
C ARG A 286 -11.00 16.78 7.79
N PRO A 287 -12.02 17.31 7.10
CA PRO A 287 -11.89 18.59 6.38
C PRO A 287 -11.37 19.69 7.31
N GLY A 288 -10.34 20.43 6.85
CA GLY A 288 -9.71 21.51 7.63
C GLY A 288 -8.73 21.07 8.71
N ALA A 289 -8.59 19.77 8.98
CA ALA A 289 -7.52 19.27 9.82
C ALA A 289 -6.19 19.22 9.05
N THR A 290 -5.10 19.55 9.73
CA THR A 290 -3.74 19.23 9.26
C THR A 290 -3.56 17.73 9.22
N VAL A 291 -2.72 17.24 8.32
CA VAL A 291 -2.31 15.83 8.30
C VAL A 291 -1.67 15.51 9.67
N PRO A 292 -2.01 14.37 10.31
CA PRO A 292 -1.40 14.00 11.59
C PRO A 292 0.12 13.96 11.47
N GLN A 293 0.78 14.72 12.34
CA GLN A 293 2.23 14.76 12.43
C GLN A 293 2.70 13.64 13.35
N SER A 294 3.80 12.98 13.04
CA SER A 294 4.51 12.14 13.99
C SER A 294 4.82 12.97 15.25
N ARG A 295 4.39 12.52 16.42
CA ARG A 295 4.67 13.21 17.68
C ARG A 295 6.19 13.15 17.93
N GLU A 296 6.88 14.29 17.87
CA GLU A 296 8.18 14.43 18.47
C GLU A 296 8.06 14.12 19.98
N GLU A 297 8.66 13.04 20.43
CA GLU A 297 8.93 12.88 21.85
C GLU A 297 9.94 13.96 22.26
N THR A 298 9.44 15.01 22.91
CA THR A 298 10.29 15.97 23.60
C THR A 298 11.01 15.22 24.73
N ARG A 299 12.23 14.75 24.46
CA ARG A 299 13.15 14.31 25.52
C ARG A 299 13.54 15.53 26.34
N THR A 300 12.94 15.67 27.51
CA THR A 300 13.47 16.47 28.63
C THR A 300 14.47 15.66 29.42
#